data_9cd0574a280db9149c01aa65487daf92
#
_entry.id   9cd0574a280db9149c01aa65487daf92
#
_cell.length_a   1.000
_cell.length_b   1.000
_cell.length_c   1.000
_cell.angle_alpha   90.00
_cell.angle_beta   90.00
_cell.angle_gamma   90.00
#
_symmetry.space_group_name_H-M   'P 1'
#
loop_
_entity.id
_entity.type
_entity.pdbx_description
1 polymer ?
#
loop_
_entity_poly.entity_id
_entity_poly.type
_entity_poly.pdbx_seq_one_letter_code
_entity_poly.pdbx_strand_id
1 'polypeptide(L)'
;MVAKKADLVFLCLPDVASKEIMAAIGDFPCKVIDTSTAFRTTAGWAYGFPELGESYKTDIATKKHIANPGCHASGMIACIAPLVKAGLVPADYPFTITSLTGYSGGGKKMIDQYESSPKDYFLYAPRQYGLGQEHKHLPEVQHVCGLSEAPIFMPIVDDYYSGMEVTVGIHSRLCHKPVCIDKVQQTLEYFYKDSTIVTVAPFTENSNSGMLNANQLSNTDSMKIYVT
;
A
#
# COMPACT_ATOMS: atom_id res chain seq x y z
N MET A 1 16.77 9.04 27.53
CA MET A 1 15.92 8.72 26.38
C MET A 1 16.02 7.21 26.13
N VAL A 2 14.89 6.51 25.98
CA VAL A 2 14.84 5.03 25.82
C VAL A 2 15.58 4.58 24.54
N ALA A 3 15.43 5.33 23.45
CA ALA A 3 16.06 5.03 22.16
C ALA A 3 17.59 4.84 22.20
N LYS A 4 18.30 5.42 23.16
CA LYS A 4 19.76 5.20 23.34
C LYS A 4 20.11 3.76 23.75
N LYS A 5 19.15 3.01 24.29
CA LYS A 5 19.34 1.65 24.82
C LYS A 5 18.58 0.59 23.99
N ALA A 6 17.88 1.01 22.94
CA ALA A 6 17.13 0.13 22.08
C ALA A 6 17.95 -0.24 20.84
N ASP A 7 17.79 -1.46 20.35
CA ASP A 7 18.30 -1.92 19.06
C ASP A 7 17.36 -1.49 17.92
N LEU A 8 16.07 -1.44 18.19
CA LEU A 8 15.01 -1.09 17.25
C LEU A 8 13.96 -0.21 17.91
N VAL A 9 13.54 0.84 17.19
CA VAL A 9 12.47 1.77 17.60
C VAL A 9 11.37 1.80 16.53
N PHE A 10 10.13 1.61 16.95
CA PHE A 10 8.96 1.83 16.11
C PHE A 10 8.37 3.22 16.41
N LEU A 11 8.20 4.04 15.37
CA LEU A 11 7.50 5.32 15.46
C LEU A 11 6.08 5.16 14.89
N CYS A 12 5.11 5.03 15.78
CA CYS A 12 3.68 4.95 15.44
C CYS A 12 3.02 6.30 15.77
N LEU A 13 3.50 7.36 15.12
CA LEU A 13 3.18 8.75 15.43
C LEU A 13 2.63 9.48 14.19
N PRO A 14 1.91 10.60 14.36
CA PRO A 14 1.62 11.51 13.25
C PRO A 14 2.90 12.10 12.64
N ASP A 15 2.84 12.49 11.36
CA ASP A 15 4.00 12.94 10.57
C ASP A 15 4.86 14.01 11.26
N VAL A 16 4.23 15.01 11.86
CA VAL A 16 4.94 16.10 12.57
C VAL A 16 5.72 15.55 13.76
N ALA A 17 5.08 14.74 14.60
CA ALA A 17 5.71 14.14 15.75
C ALA A 17 6.83 13.16 15.37
N SER A 18 6.66 12.38 14.29
CA SER A 18 7.73 11.52 13.75
C SER A 18 8.95 12.33 13.35
N LYS A 19 8.78 13.45 12.66
CA LYS A 19 9.89 14.35 12.29
C LYS A 19 10.60 14.94 13.50
N GLU A 20 9.84 15.39 14.50
CA GLU A 20 10.40 15.94 15.76
C GLU A 20 11.21 14.88 16.51
N ILE A 21 10.68 13.67 16.64
CA ILE A 21 11.37 12.57 17.31
C ILE A 21 12.63 12.16 16.55
N MET A 22 12.57 12.08 15.23
CA MET A 22 13.74 11.76 14.40
C MET A 22 14.84 12.82 14.56
N ALA A 23 14.49 14.09 14.59
CA ALA A 23 15.44 15.15 14.89
C ALA A 23 16.08 15.01 16.29
N ALA A 24 15.31 14.56 17.28
CA ALA A 24 15.80 14.33 18.65
C ALA A 24 16.61 13.03 18.81
N ILE A 25 16.32 11.99 18.03
CA ILE A 25 17.08 10.73 18.00
C ILE A 25 18.49 10.98 17.42
N GLY A 26 18.60 11.76 16.36
CA GLY A 26 19.89 12.06 15.73
C GLY A 26 20.65 10.79 15.31
N ASP A 27 21.93 10.71 15.69
CA ASP A 27 22.81 9.61 15.33
C ASP A 27 22.79 8.40 16.28
N PHE A 28 21.71 8.18 17.02
CA PHE A 28 21.63 7.01 17.91
C PHE A 28 21.82 5.70 17.12
N PRO A 29 22.41 4.66 17.74
CA PRO A 29 22.76 3.41 17.05
C PRO A 29 21.56 2.56 16.67
N CYS A 30 20.36 2.82 17.21
CA CYS A 30 19.16 2.02 16.95
C CYS A 30 18.68 2.11 15.49
N LYS A 31 18.11 1.03 14.99
CA LYS A 31 17.28 1.07 13.79
C LYS A 31 15.92 1.72 14.12
N VAL A 32 15.34 2.41 13.15
CA VAL A 32 14.03 3.05 13.28
C VAL A 32 13.11 2.59 12.16
N ILE A 33 11.93 2.13 12.53
CA ILE A 33 10.83 1.90 11.60
C ILE A 33 9.76 2.95 11.87
N ASP A 34 9.50 3.81 10.87
CA ASP A 34 8.47 4.84 10.94
C ASP A 34 7.23 4.41 10.17
N THR A 35 6.05 4.52 10.80
CA THR A 35 4.78 4.14 10.18
C THR A 35 4.02 5.33 9.58
N SER A 36 4.52 6.56 9.78
CA SER A 36 3.91 7.77 9.23
C SER A 36 4.15 7.91 7.73
N THR A 37 3.63 8.95 7.12
CA THR A 37 3.93 9.28 5.72
C THR A 37 5.18 10.14 5.55
N ALA A 38 5.78 10.60 6.66
CA ALA A 38 6.81 11.63 6.68
C ALA A 38 8.07 11.29 5.89
N PHE A 39 8.40 9.99 5.77
CA PHE A 39 9.69 9.55 5.27
C PHE A 39 9.64 8.57 4.09
N ARG A 40 8.46 8.21 3.60
CA ARG A 40 8.27 7.18 2.56
C ARG A 40 8.93 7.50 1.22
N THR A 41 9.10 8.80 0.92
CA THR A 41 9.77 9.28 -0.30
C THR A 41 11.05 10.05 0.01
N THR A 42 11.56 9.94 1.25
CA THR A 42 12.74 10.69 1.70
C THR A 42 14.01 9.93 1.35
N ALA A 43 14.95 10.62 0.69
CA ALA A 43 16.25 10.05 0.38
C ALA A 43 16.97 9.56 1.65
N GLY A 44 17.66 8.43 1.56
CA GLY A 44 18.38 7.83 2.70
C GLY A 44 17.53 6.89 3.56
N TRP A 45 16.21 6.90 3.45
CA TRP A 45 15.32 5.92 4.08
C TRP A 45 15.16 4.68 3.19
N ALA A 46 15.07 3.50 3.81
CA ALA A 46 14.64 2.30 3.12
C ALA A 46 13.12 2.30 3.00
N TYR A 47 12.59 1.99 1.84
CA TYR A 47 11.17 1.75 1.68
C TYR A 47 10.85 0.31 2.11
N GLY A 48 10.00 0.13 3.11
CA GLY A 48 9.74 -1.12 3.82
C GLY A 48 8.88 -2.13 3.08
N PHE A 49 9.12 -2.34 1.78
CA PHE A 49 8.42 -3.33 0.96
C PHE A 49 9.45 -4.27 0.29
N PRO A 50 9.93 -5.30 0.99
CA PRO A 50 11.01 -6.16 0.53
C PRO A 50 10.67 -6.97 -0.74
N GLU A 51 9.39 -7.25 -0.99
CA GLU A 51 8.92 -8.00 -2.14
C GLU A 51 9.10 -7.26 -3.48
N LEU A 52 9.40 -5.96 -3.45
CA LEU A 52 9.69 -5.18 -4.67
C LEU A 52 11.04 -5.53 -5.32
N GLY A 53 11.89 -6.28 -4.62
CA GLY A 53 13.12 -6.83 -5.17
C GLY A 53 14.31 -6.76 -4.23
N GLU A 54 15.44 -7.29 -4.70
CA GLU A 54 16.65 -7.48 -3.89
C GLU A 54 17.25 -6.18 -3.34
N SER A 55 17.17 -5.09 -4.12
CA SER A 55 17.63 -3.77 -3.65
C SER A 55 16.83 -3.27 -2.43
N TYR A 56 15.52 -3.52 -2.40
CA TYR A 56 14.66 -3.17 -1.26
C TYR A 56 15.01 -4.00 -0.02
N LYS A 57 15.23 -5.32 -0.18
CA LYS A 57 15.69 -6.21 0.89
C LYS A 57 17.03 -5.74 1.47
N THR A 58 17.99 -5.44 0.59
CA THR A 58 19.30 -4.95 0.96
C THR A 58 19.21 -3.62 1.72
N ASP A 59 18.42 -2.68 1.23
CA ASP A 59 18.21 -1.39 1.89
C ASP A 59 17.59 -1.56 3.28
N ILE A 60 16.57 -2.39 3.44
CA ILE A 60 15.94 -2.69 4.73
C ILE A 60 16.94 -3.34 5.69
N ALA A 61 17.79 -4.26 5.20
CA ALA A 61 18.77 -4.93 6.01
C ALA A 61 19.90 -3.99 6.49
N THR A 62 20.36 -3.08 5.63
CA THR A 62 21.57 -2.28 5.85
C THR A 62 21.32 -0.87 6.36
N LYS A 63 20.23 -0.22 5.96
CA LYS A 63 19.92 1.15 6.39
C LYS A 63 19.39 1.18 7.82
N LYS A 64 19.65 2.28 8.51
CA LYS A 64 19.16 2.53 9.87
C LYS A 64 17.68 2.91 9.92
N HIS A 65 17.18 3.58 8.90
CA HIS A 65 15.86 4.16 8.87
C HIS A 65 14.99 3.47 7.80
N ILE A 66 13.85 2.97 8.21
CA ILE A 66 12.90 2.24 7.36
C ILE A 66 11.56 2.95 7.43
N ALA A 67 11.01 3.33 6.28
CA ALA A 67 9.65 3.87 6.16
C ALA A 67 8.68 2.75 5.83
N ASN A 68 7.76 2.46 6.74
CA ASN A 68 6.72 1.46 6.53
C ASN A 68 5.71 1.96 5.48
N PRO A 69 5.37 1.16 4.46
CA PRO A 69 4.43 1.54 3.41
C PRO A 69 3.04 1.92 3.91
N GLY A 70 2.35 2.77 3.17
CA GLY A 70 0.95 3.04 3.38
C GLY A 70 0.05 1.89 2.94
N CYS A 71 -1.04 1.65 3.65
CA CYS A 71 -1.92 0.50 3.39
C CYS A 71 -2.48 0.46 1.95
N HIS A 72 -3.12 1.53 1.47
CA HIS A 72 -3.58 1.61 0.08
C HIS A 72 -2.41 1.60 -0.91
N ALA A 73 -1.31 2.29 -0.58
CA ALA A 73 -0.13 2.33 -1.43
C ALA A 73 0.47 0.94 -1.64
N SER A 74 0.51 0.10 -0.61
CA SER A 74 0.99 -1.28 -0.72
C SER A 74 0.22 -2.08 -1.78
N GLY A 75 -1.11 -2.02 -1.78
CA GLY A 75 -1.93 -2.70 -2.79
C GLY A 75 -1.73 -2.14 -4.20
N MET A 76 -1.68 -0.80 -4.33
CA MET A 76 -1.42 -0.15 -5.63
C MET A 76 -0.04 -0.52 -6.18
N ILE A 77 0.99 -0.40 -5.35
CA ILE A 77 2.38 -0.67 -5.72
C ILE A 77 2.55 -2.14 -6.07
N ALA A 78 1.95 -3.06 -5.31
CA ALA A 78 2.01 -4.48 -5.60
C ALA A 78 1.46 -4.84 -6.98
N CYS A 79 0.42 -4.14 -7.44
CA CYS A 79 -0.15 -4.35 -8.77
C CYS A 79 0.63 -3.61 -9.88
N ILE A 80 1.07 -2.38 -9.62
CA ILE A 80 1.59 -1.48 -10.66
C ILE A 80 3.09 -1.66 -10.88
N ALA A 81 3.90 -1.67 -9.82
CA ALA A 81 5.35 -1.65 -9.93
C ALA A 81 5.93 -2.80 -10.78
N PRO A 82 5.46 -4.06 -10.65
CA PRO A 82 5.93 -5.14 -11.49
C PRO A 82 5.65 -4.93 -12.98
N LEU A 83 4.47 -4.39 -13.31
CA LEU A 83 4.04 -4.20 -14.69
C LEU A 83 4.78 -3.05 -15.37
N VAL A 84 5.01 -1.96 -14.65
CA VAL A 84 5.83 -0.83 -15.14
C VAL A 84 7.28 -1.25 -15.29
N LYS A 85 7.84 -1.95 -14.30
CA LYS A 85 9.22 -2.46 -14.34
C LYS A 85 9.45 -3.44 -15.49
N ALA A 86 8.44 -4.24 -15.84
CA ALA A 86 8.48 -5.15 -16.98
C ALA A 86 8.23 -4.46 -18.34
N GLY A 87 7.93 -3.16 -18.35
CA GLY A 87 7.58 -2.40 -19.56
C GLY A 87 6.26 -2.81 -20.20
N LEU A 88 5.39 -3.50 -19.47
CA LEU A 88 4.05 -3.87 -19.95
C LEU A 88 3.09 -2.69 -19.91
N VAL A 89 3.17 -1.90 -18.86
CA VAL A 89 2.39 -0.68 -18.68
C VAL A 89 3.36 0.49 -18.63
N PRO A 90 3.15 1.55 -19.42
CA PRO A 90 4.06 2.69 -19.44
C PRO A 90 3.96 3.53 -18.15
N ALA A 91 5.04 4.24 -17.81
CA ALA A 91 5.10 5.07 -16.62
C ALA A 91 4.15 6.29 -16.66
N ASP A 92 3.74 6.71 -17.86
CA ASP A 92 2.76 7.79 -18.11
C ASP A 92 1.32 7.27 -18.28
N TYR A 93 1.07 5.99 -17.95
CA TYR A 93 -0.26 5.41 -18.00
C TYR A 93 -1.21 6.14 -17.03
N PRO A 94 -2.41 6.58 -17.50
CA PRO A 94 -3.35 7.33 -16.67
C PRO A 94 -4.15 6.39 -15.74
N PHE A 95 -3.51 5.93 -14.67
CA PHE A 95 -4.13 5.01 -13.73
C PHE A 95 -5.34 5.60 -13.02
N THR A 96 -6.40 4.82 -12.93
CA THR A 96 -7.57 5.07 -12.09
C THR A 96 -7.76 3.89 -11.15
N ILE A 97 -7.80 4.15 -9.85
CA ILE A 97 -7.73 3.13 -8.81
C ILE A 97 -8.86 3.32 -7.82
N THR A 98 -9.61 2.25 -7.57
CA THR A 98 -10.58 2.18 -6.48
C THR A 98 -10.03 1.32 -5.35
N SER A 99 -10.31 1.72 -4.11
CA SER A 99 -9.91 0.91 -2.97
C SER A 99 -10.98 0.92 -1.89
N LEU A 100 -11.45 -0.27 -1.52
CA LEU A 100 -12.34 -0.49 -0.38
C LEU A 100 -11.51 -0.77 0.87
N THR A 101 -11.87 -0.18 2.02
CA THR A 101 -11.17 -0.40 3.27
C THR A 101 -12.11 -0.41 4.47
N GLY A 102 -11.80 -1.25 5.46
CA GLY A 102 -12.44 -1.20 6.76
C GLY A 102 -12.03 0.06 7.54
N TYR A 103 -12.86 0.45 8.52
CA TYR A 103 -12.71 1.70 9.25
C TYR A 103 -11.51 1.76 10.20
N SER A 104 -10.91 0.62 10.58
CA SER A 104 -9.72 0.61 11.45
C SER A 104 -8.52 1.34 10.83
N GLY A 105 -8.43 1.38 9.48
CA GLY A 105 -7.40 2.12 8.75
C GLY A 105 -7.42 3.63 8.96
N GLY A 106 -8.53 4.20 9.40
CA GLY A 106 -8.68 5.61 9.76
C GLY A 106 -8.22 5.97 11.17
N GLY A 107 -7.71 4.98 11.93
CA GLY A 107 -7.20 5.15 13.28
C GLY A 107 -8.31 5.35 14.34
N LYS A 108 -7.89 5.61 15.57
CA LYS A 108 -8.76 5.64 16.74
C LYS A 108 -10.03 6.49 16.56
N LYS A 109 -9.89 7.68 16.01
CA LYS A 109 -11.04 8.59 15.82
C LYS A 109 -12.13 7.97 14.93
N MET A 110 -11.74 7.29 13.86
CA MET A 110 -12.69 6.63 12.95
C MET A 110 -13.28 5.38 13.59
N ILE A 111 -12.46 4.59 14.29
CA ILE A 111 -12.93 3.43 15.08
C ILE A 111 -14.01 3.88 16.09
N ASP A 112 -13.73 4.90 16.88
CA ASP A 112 -14.68 5.44 17.87
C ASP A 112 -16.01 5.89 17.22
N GLN A 113 -15.95 6.45 15.99
CA GLN A 113 -17.15 6.82 15.23
C GLN A 113 -17.99 5.62 14.79
N TYR A 114 -17.33 4.60 14.21
CA TYR A 114 -18.04 3.43 13.69
C TYR A 114 -18.55 2.49 14.79
N GLU A 115 -17.92 2.50 15.95
CA GLU A 115 -18.31 1.68 17.11
C GLU A 115 -19.19 2.45 18.14
N SER A 116 -19.53 3.71 17.85
CA SER A 116 -20.39 4.51 18.72
C SER A 116 -21.81 3.96 18.83
N SER A 117 -22.46 4.19 19.98
CA SER A 117 -23.88 3.86 20.18
C SER A 117 -24.62 5.08 20.76
N PRO A 118 -25.61 5.65 20.07
CA PRO A 118 -26.07 5.28 18.75
C PRO A 118 -25.05 5.60 17.65
N LYS A 119 -24.99 4.77 16.62
CA LYS A 119 -24.18 4.98 15.43
C LYS A 119 -24.90 5.89 14.45
N ASP A 120 -24.18 6.84 13.85
CA ASP A 120 -24.72 7.71 12.79
C ASP A 120 -25.19 6.88 11.59
N TYR A 121 -26.39 7.19 11.08
CA TYR A 121 -26.99 6.49 9.95
C TYR A 121 -26.09 6.43 8.71
N PHE A 122 -25.34 7.49 8.40
CA PHE A 122 -24.46 7.52 7.23
C PHE A 122 -23.26 6.57 7.32
N LEU A 123 -22.95 6.07 8.53
CA LEU A 123 -21.84 5.11 8.72
C LEU A 123 -22.20 3.67 8.35
N TYR A 124 -23.47 3.38 8.06
CA TYR A 124 -23.91 2.06 7.56
C TYR A 124 -23.72 1.88 6.05
N ALA A 125 -23.27 2.89 5.35
CA ALA A 125 -23.06 2.85 3.90
C ALA A 125 -21.58 3.11 3.55
N PRO A 126 -21.08 2.53 2.42
CA PRO A 126 -19.76 2.85 1.91
C PRO A 126 -19.61 4.36 1.65
N ARG A 127 -18.47 4.93 2.03
CA ARG A 127 -18.22 6.37 1.92
C ARG A 127 -16.90 6.63 1.21
N GLN A 128 -16.98 7.25 0.03
CA GLN A 128 -15.79 7.73 -0.64
C GLN A 128 -15.22 8.95 0.10
N TYR A 129 -13.89 8.99 0.25
CA TYR A 129 -13.17 10.10 0.85
C TYR A 129 -12.00 10.53 -0.05
N GLY A 130 -11.19 11.52 0.37
CA GLY A 130 -10.07 11.99 -0.43
C GLY A 130 -10.49 12.62 -1.77
N LEU A 131 -11.68 13.27 -1.83
CA LEU A 131 -12.29 13.80 -3.05
C LEU A 131 -11.43 14.87 -3.75
N GLY A 132 -10.55 15.56 -3.01
CA GLY A 132 -9.62 16.55 -3.57
C GLY A 132 -8.42 15.97 -4.32
N GLN A 133 -8.30 14.65 -4.41
CA GLN A 133 -7.15 13.97 -5.05
C GLN A 133 -5.78 14.33 -4.44
N GLU A 134 -5.77 14.67 -3.14
CA GLU A 134 -4.57 15.00 -2.36
C GLU A 134 -4.24 13.94 -1.31
N HIS A 135 -4.61 12.69 -1.58
CA HIS A 135 -4.37 11.60 -0.63
C HIS A 135 -2.87 11.36 -0.43
N LYS A 136 -2.45 11.27 0.82
CA LYS A 136 -1.05 11.14 1.25
C LYS A 136 -0.29 9.92 0.68
N HIS A 137 -1.00 8.92 0.15
CA HIS A 137 -0.39 7.77 -0.52
C HIS A 137 -0.07 8.02 -2.01
N LEU A 138 -0.59 9.06 -2.63
CA LEU A 138 -0.35 9.33 -4.05
C LEU A 138 1.11 9.62 -4.38
N PRO A 139 1.81 10.51 -3.64
CA PRO A 139 3.24 10.73 -3.86
C PRO A 139 4.09 9.47 -3.65
N GLU A 140 3.70 8.63 -2.70
CA GLU A 140 4.36 7.35 -2.40
C GLU A 140 4.26 6.39 -3.60
N VAL A 141 3.06 6.18 -4.14
CA VAL A 141 2.83 5.32 -5.30
C VAL A 141 3.55 5.85 -6.53
N GLN A 142 3.44 7.15 -6.79
CA GLN A 142 4.12 7.81 -7.92
C GLN A 142 5.63 7.58 -7.85
N HIS A 143 6.24 7.81 -6.69
CA HIS A 143 7.68 7.67 -6.50
C HIS A 143 8.14 6.21 -6.63
N VAL A 144 7.49 5.28 -5.93
CA VAL A 144 7.92 3.87 -5.87
C VAL A 144 7.69 3.14 -7.20
N CYS A 145 6.60 3.42 -7.89
CA CYS A 145 6.31 2.85 -9.21
C CYS A 145 7.00 3.58 -10.36
N GLY A 146 7.64 4.73 -10.11
CA GLY A 146 8.28 5.55 -11.14
C GLY A 146 7.30 6.15 -12.14
N LEU A 147 6.09 6.53 -11.68
CA LEU A 147 5.06 7.09 -12.55
C LEU A 147 5.31 8.58 -12.85
N SER A 148 5.00 8.99 -14.08
CA SER A 148 5.08 10.38 -14.50
C SER A 148 4.09 11.27 -13.76
N GLU A 149 2.90 10.73 -13.48
CA GLU A 149 1.81 11.41 -12.76
C GLU A 149 1.21 10.51 -11.68
N ALA A 150 0.62 11.13 -10.67
CA ALA A 150 -0.10 10.40 -9.63
C ALA A 150 -1.40 9.79 -10.21
N PRO A 151 -1.80 8.58 -9.77
CA PRO A 151 -3.08 8.01 -10.16
C PRO A 151 -4.28 8.84 -9.69
N ILE A 152 -5.41 8.79 -10.44
CA ILE A 152 -6.71 9.14 -9.88
C ILE A 152 -7.09 8.06 -8.86
N PHE A 153 -7.36 8.48 -7.62
CA PHE A 153 -7.59 7.57 -6.51
C PHE A 153 -8.95 7.76 -5.86
N MET A 154 -9.70 6.70 -5.74
CA MET A 154 -11.06 6.65 -5.18
C MET A 154 -11.11 5.71 -3.97
N PRO A 155 -10.62 6.15 -2.79
CA PRO A 155 -10.71 5.35 -1.57
C PRO A 155 -12.12 5.39 -1.01
N ILE A 156 -12.61 4.23 -0.56
CA ILE A 156 -13.93 4.04 0.03
C ILE A 156 -13.77 3.32 1.36
N VAL A 157 -14.22 3.93 2.44
CA VAL A 157 -14.34 3.28 3.74
C VAL A 157 -15.74 2.71 3.90
N ASP A 158 -15.81 1.50 4.47
CA ASP A 158 -17.08 0.80 4.65
C ASP A 158 -17.21 0.24 6.08
N ASP A 159 -18.40 -0.24 6.43
CA ASP A 159 -18.79 -0.66 7.77
C ASP A 159 -18.30 -2.08 8.12
N TYR A 160 -16.98 -2.26 8.07
CA TYR A 160 -16.31 -3.43 8.65
C TYR A 160 -14.98 -3.00 9.27
N TYR A 161 -14.51 -3.75 10.26
CA TYR A 161 -13.35 -3.35 11.05
C TYR A 161 -12.07 -3.26 10.22
N SER A 162 -11.64 -4.36 9.61
CA SER A 162 -10.36 -4.44 8.89
C SER A 162 -10.47 -5.25 7.61
N GLY A 163 -9.57 -4.98 6.69
CA GLY A 163 -9.49 -5.57 5.37
C GLY A 163 -9.40 -4.50 4.29
N MET A 164 -8.91 -4.88 3.13
CA MET A 164 -8.73 -3.96 2.02
C MET A 164 -8.77 -4.69 0.69
N GLU A 165 -9.46 -4.09 -0.28
CA GLU A 165 -9.38 -4.46 -1.69
C GLU A 165 -8.92 -3.26 -2.49
N VAL A 166 -7.93 -3.44 -3.36
CA VAL A 166 -7.43 -2.40 -4.27
C VAL A 166 -7.61 -2.88 -5.70
N THR A 167 -8.43 -2.17 -6.47
CA THR A 167 -8.68 -2.46 -7.88
C THR A 167 -7.94 -1.48 -8.76
N VAL A 168 -7.05 -2.00 -9.62
CA VAL A 168 -6.29 -1.25 -10.61
C VAL A 168 -6.80 -1.60 -12.01
N GLY A 169 -7.53 -0.71 -12.65
CA GLY A 169 -8.03 -0.88 -14.01
C GLY A 169 -6.95 -0.59 -15.07
N ILE A 170 -6.74 -1.53 -15.99
CA ILE A 170 -5.78 -1.37 -17.09
C ILE A 170 -6.47 -1.59 -18.43
N HIS A 171 -6.53 -0.54 -19.25
CA HIS A 171 -7.00 -0.62 -20.62
C HIS A 171 -5.81 -0.96 -21.56
N SER A 172 -5.78 -2.16 -22.10
CA SER A 172 -4.70 -2.64 -22.98
C SER A 172 -4.39 -1.67 -24.15
N ARG A 173 -5.41 -0.99 -24.67
CA ARG A 173 -5.25 0.00 -25.76
C ARG A 173 -4.44 1.24 -25.41
N LEU A 174 -4.27 1.54 -24.11
CA LEU A 174 -3.50 2.68 -23.62
C LEU A 174 -2.05 2.30 -23.29
N CYS A 175 -1.69 1.02 -23.42
CA CYS A 175 -0.32 0.57 -23.33
C CYS A 175 0.39 0.77 -24.68
N HIS A 176 1.73 0.93 -24.67
CA HIS A 176 2.52 1.10 -25.91
C HIS A 176 2.35 -0.08 -26.91
N LYS A 177 2.06 -1.25 -26.39
CA LYS A 177 1.68 -2.44 -27.14
C LYS A 177 0.49 -3.09 -26.46
N PRO A 178 -0.42 -3.73 -27.21
CA PRO A 178 -1.53 -4.46 -26.59
C PRO A 178 -1.02 -5.48 -25.56
N VAL A 179 -1.56 -5.41 -24.38
CA VAL A 179 -1.24 -6.30 -23.26
C VAL A 179 -2.39 -7.28 -23.07
N CYS A 180 -2.13 -8.58 -23.07
CA CYS A 180 -3.10 -9.62 -22.78
C CYS A 180 -3.06 -10.01 -21.30
N ILE A 181 -4.17 -10.51 -20.80
CA ILE A 181 -4.35 -10.91 -19.42
C ILE A 181 -3.34 -11.97 -18.96
N ASP A 182 -3.06 -12.97 -19.82
CA ASP A 182 -2.07 -14.02 -19.53
C ASP A 182 -0.68 -13.45 -19.29
N LYS A 183 -0.32 -12.40 -20.02
CA LYS A 183 0.99 -11.77 -19.85
C LYS A 183 1.08 -11.00 -18.54
N VAL A 184 0.00 -10.35 -18.13
CA VAL A 184 -0.09 -9.70 -16.82
C VAL A 184 0.06 -10.74 -15.71
N GLN A 185 -0.73 -11.81 -15.77
CA GLN A 185 -0.67 -12.94 -14.83
C GLN A 185 0.76 -13.48 -14.68
N GLN A 186 1.36 -13.91 -15.79
CA GLN A 186 2.72 -14.47 -15.81
C GLN A 186 3.76 -13.51 -15.25
N THR A 187 3.61 -12.21 -15.52
CA THR A 187 4.54 -11.20 -15.04
C THR A 187 4.45 -11.05 -13.52
N LEU A 188 3.24 -11.00 -12.97
CA LEU A 188 3.02 -10.91 -11.52
C LEU A 188 3.45 -12.20 -10.81
N GLU A 189 3.10 -13.38 -11.34
CA GLU A 189 3.54 -14.68 -10.82
C GLU A 189 5.07 -14.78 -10.77
N TYR A 190 5.74 -14.39 -11.85
CA TYR A 190 7.21 -14.41 -11.90
C TYR A 190 7.83 -13.42 -10.93
N PHE A 191 7.23 -12.23 -10.79
CA PHE A 191 7.75 -11.19 -9.91
C PHE A 191 7.67 -11.60 -8.44
N TYR A 192 6.57 -12.23 -8.03
CA TYR A 192 6.31 -12.61 -6.63
C TYR A 192 6.59 -14.09 -6.32
N LYS A 193 7.21 -14.84 -7.23
CA LYS A 193 7.43 -16.31 -7.10
C LYS A 193 8.12 -16.74 -5.80
N ASP A 194 8.98 -15.90 -5.26
CA ASP A 194 9.77 -16.17 -4.04
C ASP A 194 9.19 -15.45 -2.80
N SER A 195 8.03 -14.79 -2.92
CA SER A 195 7.36 -14.15 -1.80
C SER A 195 6.48 -15.14 -1.04
N THR A 196 6.51 -15.04 0.29
CA THR A 196 5.61 -15.78 1.17
C THR A 196 4.42 -14.94 1.62
N ILE A 197 4.47 -13.63 1.41
CA ILE A 197 3.46 -12.66 1.86
C ILE A 197 2.56 -12.24 0.69
N VAL A 198 3.16 -11.92 -0.46
CA VAL A 198 2.41 -11.55 -1.66
C VAL A 198 2.27 -12.76 -2.57
N THR A 199 1.05 -13.16 -2.85
CA THR A 199 0.73 -14.30 -3.73
C THR A 199 -0.14 -13.84 -4.90
N VAL A 200 -0.04 -14.53 -6.03
CA VAL A 200 -0.89 -14.28 -7.20
C VAL A 200 -1.83 -15.47 -7.37
N ALA A 201 -3.13 -15.20 -7.39
CA ALA A 201 -4.15 -16.23 -7.54
C ALA A 201 -4.10 -16.82 -8.97
N PRO A 202 -4.20 -18.13 -9.16
CA PRO A 202 -4.38 -18.71 -10.49
C PRO A 202 -5.73 -18.28 -11.08
N PHE A 203 -5.85 -18.17 -12.40
CA PHE A 203 -7.10 -17.79 -13.08
C PHE A 203 -8.31 -18.67 -12.73
N THR A 204 -8.06 -19.93 -12.37
CA THR A 204 -9.10 -20.88 -11.97
C THR A 204 -9.62 -20.66 -10.56
N GLU A 205 -8.92 -19.87 -9.76
CA GLU A 205 -9.36 -19.49 -8.43
C GLU A 205 -10.34 -18.31 -8.52
N ASN A 206 -11.46 -18.56 -9.18
CA ASN A 206 -12.58 -17.63 -9.05
C ASN A 206 -12.98 -17.59 -7.59
N SER A 207 -12.89 -16.39 -7.01
CA SER A 207 -13.47 -16.11 -5.70
C SER A 207 -14.87 -16.72 -5.63
N ASN A 208 -15.27 -17.18 -4.48
CA ASN A 208 -16.60 -17.74 -4.21
C ASN A 208 -17.68 -16.95 -4.96
N SER A 209 -18.32 -17.57 -5.96
CA SER A 209 -19.37 -16.98 -6.79
C SER A 209 -19.01 -15.70 -7.60
N GLY A 210 -17.73 -15.47 -7.94
CA GLY A 210 -17.31 -14.33 -8.76
C GLY A 210 -17.21 -13.00 -7.98
N MET A 211 -17.11 -13.06 -6.65
CA MET A 211 -16.96 -11.89 -5.78
C MET A 211 -15.64 -11.93 -5.03
N LEU A 212 -14.98 -10.77 -4.87
CA LEU A 212 -13.87 -10.58 -3.97
C LEU A 212 -14.38 -9.88 -2.70
N ASN A 213 -14.00 -10.41 -1.55
CA ASN A 213 -14.39 -9.85 -0.27
C ASN A 213 -13.22 -9.03 0.29
N ALA A 214 -13.40 -7.73 0.49
CA ALA A 214 -12.36 -6.83 0.98
C ALA A 214 -11.80 -7.23 2.37
N ASN A 215 -12.56 -8.00 3.15
CA ASN A 215 -12.15 -8.51 4.47
C ASN A 215 -11.64 -9.96 4.44
N GLN A 216 -11.45 -10.56 3.29
CA GLN A 216 -11.08 -11.98 3.15
C GLN A 216 -9.76 -12.32 3.84
N LEU A 217 -8.79 -11.43 3.82
CA LEU A 217 -7.47 -11.60 4.42
C LEU A 217 -7.30 -10.82 5.74
N SER A 218 -8.40 -10.37 6.35
CA SER A 218 -8.34 -9.70 7.66
C SER A 218 -7.70 -10.61 8.71
N ASN A 219 -6.91 -10.01 9.60
CA ASN A 219 -6.12 -10.71 10.64
C ASN A 219 -5.05 -11.66 10.09
N THR A 220 -4.61 -11.47 8.86
CA THR A 220 -3.44 -12.13 8.27
C THR A 220 -2.40 -11.09 7.85
N ASP A 221 -1.15 -11.53 7.65
CA ASP A 221 -0.06 -10.72 7.09
C ASP A 221 0.08 -10.93 5.58
N SER A 222 -0.94 -11.49 4.93
CA SER A 222 -0.89 -11.89 3.53
C SER A 222 -1.55 -10.86 2.61
N MET A 223 -1.04 -10.79 1.39
CA MET A 223 -1.62 -10.06 0.27
C MET A 223 -1.85 -11.02 -0.90
N LYS A 224 -3.01 -10.96 -1.54
CA LYS A 224 -3.33 -11.81 -2.69
C LYS A 224 -3.76 -10.95 -3.87
N ILE A 225 -3.11 -11.17 -5.02
CA ILE A 225 -3.39 -10.45 -6.27
C ILE A 225 -4.25 -11.35 -7.15
N TYR A 226 -5.31 -10.82 -7.66
CA TYR A 226 -6.18 -11.44 -8.68
C TYR A 226 -6.04 -10.68 -9.98
N VAL A 227 -5.95 -11.39 -11.09
CA VAL A 227 -5.98 -10.82 -12.45
C VAL A 227 -7.26 -11.28 -13.11
N THR A 228 -8.12 -10.33 -13.52
CA THR A 228 -9.46 -10.60 -14.05
C THR A 228 -9.72 -9.87 -15.35
#